data_ff95a6021efb8e27900c0c519f37bdbc
#
_entry.id   ff95a6021efb8e27900c0c519f37bdbc
#
_cell.length_a   1.000
_cell.length_b   1.000
_cell.length_c   1.000
_cell.angle_alpha   90.00
_cell.angle_beta   90.00
_cell.angle_gamma   90.00
#
_symmetry.space_group_name_H-M   'P 1'
#
loop_
_entity.id
_entity.type
_entity.pdbx_description
1 polymer ?
#
loop_
_entity_poly.entity_id
_entity_poly.type
_entity_poly.pdbx_seq_one_letter_code
_entity_poly.pdbx_strand_id
1 'polypeptide(L)'
;MLAMAMVMVASCGQRANKNQAASADTEAVTAEYGAEMAPEIELPDLQGNKLKLSSLRGKYVILDFWGSWCVWCIRGLPNMKAYYAKYKDKLEILGVDCNDTEERWRAAVNEHQIPWLHVRCDVKAMRGVGEKYRISGFPTKVIIDPDGKVVKTVVGEDPAFYTFLDELLK
;
A
#
# COMPACT_ATOMS: atom_id res chain seq x y z
N MET A 1 48.37 58.68 -22.10
CA MET A 1 49.21 57.50 -21.81
C MET A 1 48.41 56.50 -21.06
N LEU A 2 47.90 55.53 -21.80
CA LEU A 2 47.04 54.47 -21.26
C LEU A 2 47.89 53.24 -20.91
N ALA A 3 47.83 52.77 -19.68
CA ALA A 3 48.41 51.50 -19.25
C ALA A 3 47.31 50.41 -19.26
N MET A 4 47.52 49.42 -20.09
CA MET A 4 46.62 48.32 -20.35
C MET A 4 47.03 47.16 -19.40
N ALA A 5 46.19 46.83 -18.42
CA ALA A 5 46.42 45.72 -17.52
C ALA A 5 45.81 44.44 -18.09
N MET A 6 46.67 43.47 -18.34
CA MET A 6 46.35 42.15 -18.90
C MET A 6 45.99 41.17 -17.73
N VAL A 7 44.74 40.73 -17.65
CA VAL A 7 44.31 39.74 -16.69
C VAL A 7 44.47 38.35 -17.29
N MET A 8 45.33 37.53 -16.70
CA MET A 8 45.48 36.12 -17.05
C MET A 8 44.42 35.29 -16.27
N VAL A 9 43.61 34.58 -17.00
CA VAL A 9 42.64 33.61 -16.43
C VAL A 9 43.31 32.23 -16.40
N ALA A 10 43.60 31.75 -15.22
CA ALA A 10 44.09 30.39 -15.01
C ALA A 10 42.95 29.39 -15.11
N SER A 11 43.01 28.51 -16.10
CA SER A 11 42.14 27.38 -16.29
C SER A 11 42.53 26.25 -15.32
N CYS A 12 41.69 25.98 -14.31
CA CYS A 12 41.86 24.83 -13.43
C CYS A 12 41.02 23.67 -13.97
N GLY A 13 41.70 22.65 -14.47
CA GLY A 13 41.11 21.44 -14.97
C GLY A 13 40.48 20.60 -13.83
N GLN A 14 39.20 20.36 -13.92
CA GLN A 14 38.52 19.40 -13.02
C GLN A 14 38.66 17.98 -13.58
N ARG A 15 39.36 17.17 -12.83
CA ARG A 15 39.42 15.72 -13.02
C ARG A 15 38.03 15.11 -12.73
N ALA A 16 37.47 14.43 -13.72
CA ALA A 16 36.29 13.59 -13.57
C ALA A 16 36.59 12.42 -12.65
N ASN A 17 35.91 12.37 -11.52
CA ASN A 17 35.89 11.20 -10.65
C ASN A 17 34.80 10.24 -11.16
N LYS A 18 35.23 9.17 -11.85
CA LYS A 18 34.40 8.02 -12.18
C LYS A 18 34.41 7.11 -10.94
N ASN A 19 33.35 7.11 -10.17
CA ASN A 19 32.83 5.97 -9.39
C ASN A 19 31.66 6.48 -8.54
N GLN A 20 30.47 6.50 -9.14
CA GLN A 20 29.21 6.38 -8.39
C GLN A 20 28.49 5.19 -8.97
N ALA A 21 28.60 4.07 -8.23
CA ALA A 21 27.74 2.94 -8.41
C ALA A 21 26.29 3.40 -8.15
N ALA A 22 25.42 3.14 -9.11
CA ALA A 22 24.01 3.39 -8.96
C ALA A 22 23.45 2.48 -7.88
N SER A 23 23.21 3.04 -6.70
CA SER A 23 22.25 2.49 -5.75
C SER A 23 20.88 2.82 -6.31
N ALA A 24 20.16 1.82 -6.78
CA ALA A 24 18.76 1.93 -7.08
C ALA A 24 18.01 2.09 -5.75
N ASP A 25 17.86 3.33 -5.32
CA ASP A 25 16.94 3.70 -4.25
C ASP A 25 15.52 3.49 -4.78
N THR A 26 14.95 2.33 -4.42
CA THR A 26 13.52 2.10 -4.55
C THR A 26 12.86 2.93 -3.45
N GLU A 27 12.67 4.22 -3.70
CA GLU A 27 11.80 5.04 -2.87
C GLU A 27 10.38 4.46 -2.96
N ALA A 28 9.98 3.76 -1.90
CA ALA A 28 8.59 3.44 -1.67
C ALA A 28 7.83 4.76 -1.61
N VAL A 29 6.97 5.01 -2.59
CA VAL A 29 6.14 6.21 -2.66
C VAL A 29 5.14 6.14 -1.50
N THR A 30 5.53 6.66 -0.35
CA THR A 30 4.64 6.92 0.77
C THR A 30 3.88 8.19 0.46
N ALA A 31 2.70 8.07 -0.15
CA ALA A 31 1.78 9.20 -0.23
C ALA A 31 1.28 9.48 1.19
N GLU A 32 1.76 10.55 1.82
CA GLU A 32 1.17 11.08 3.05
C GLU A 32 -0.23 11.60 2.72
N TYR A 33 -1.25 10.79 3.00
CA TYR A 33 -2.62 11.26 3.09
C TYR A 33 -2.75 11.94 4.46
N GLY A 34 -2.66 13.26 4.49
CA GLY A 34 -2.95 14.01 5.72
C GLY A 34 -4.40 13.79 6.14
N ALA A 35 -4.63 13.09 7.23
CA ALA A 35 -5.86 13.01 8.03
C ALA A 35 -7.23 13.04 7.29
N GLU A 36 -7.29 12.69 6.01
CA GLU A 36 -8.52 12.62 5.23
C GLU A 36 -9.31 11.36 5.55
N MET A 37 -10.63 11.47 5.56
CA MET A 37 -11.51 10.32 5.72
C MET A 37 -11.31 9.34 4.55
N ALA A 38 -11.16 8.07 4.88
CA ALA A 38 -11.08 7.01 3.88
C ALA A 38 -12.36 7.02 3.02
N PRO A 39 -12.25 7.03 1.70
CA PRO A 39 -13.41 6.92 0.81
C PRO A 39 -14.23 5.67 1.15
N GLU A 40 -15.55 5.81 1.21
CA GLU A 40 -16.43 4.66 1.48
C GLU A 40 -16.31 3.59 0.39
N ILE A 41 -16.22 2.34 0.85
CA ILE A 41 -16.34 1.12 0.04
C ILE A 41 -17.59 0.38 0.50
N GLU A 42 -18.44 -0.01 -0.44
CA GLU A 42 -19.57 -0.91 -0.22
C GLU A 42 -19.54 -1.97 -1.32
N LEU A 43 -19.07 -3.16 -0.99
CA LEU A 43 -18.84 -4.26 -1.94
C LEU A 43 -19.38 -5.59 -1.38
N PRO A 44 -19.67 -6.58 -2.26
CA PRO A 44 -20.14 -7.88 -1.82
C PRO A 44 -19.04 -8.66 -1.09
N ASP A 45 -19.41 -9.24 0.05
CA ASP A 45 -18.59 -10.17 0.83
C ASP A 45 -18.68 -11.61 0.29
N LEU A 46 -18.03 -12.57 0.98
CA LEU A 46 -18.07 -13.99 0.62
C LEU A 46 -19.47 -14.61 0.72
N GLN A 47 -20.40 -14.02 1.44
CA GLN A 47 -21.79 -14.45 1.56
C GLN A 47 -22.71 -13.73 0.55
N GLY A 48 -22.18 -12.78 -0.20
CA GLY A 48 -22.93 -11.94 -1.14
C GLY A 48 -23.62 -10.73 -0.50
N ASN A 49 -23.40 -10.50 0.81
CA ASN A 49 -23.91 -9.32 1.49
C ASN A 49 -23.04 -8.11 1.20
N LYS A 50 -23.63 -6.92 1.23
CA LYS A 50 -22.88 -5.69 1.10
C LYS A 50 -22.19 -5.33 2.40
N LEU A 51 -20.86 -5.35 2.40
CA LEU A 51 -20.02 -4.90 3.51
C LEU A 51 -19.57 -3.46 3.25
N LYS A 52 -19.78 -2.60 4.24
CA LYS A 52 -19.33 -1.20 4.22
C LYS A 52 -18.06 -1.03 5.04
N LEU A 53 -17.09 -0.30 4.51
CA LEU A 53 -15.89 0.05 5.26
C LEU A 53 -16.23 0.76 6.58
N SER A 54 -17.21 1.67 6.55
CA SER A 54 -17.63 2.41 7.74
C SER A 54 -18.19 1.52 8.87
N SER A 55 -18.60 0.29 8.57
CA SER A 55 -19.05 -0.67 9.59
C SER A 55 -17.90 -1.27 10.44
N LEU A 56 -16.65 -1.05 10.02
CA LEU A 56 -15.45 -1.54 10.69
C LEU A 56 -14.80 -0.52 11.63
N ARG A 57 -15.42 0.65 11.80
CA ARG A 57 -14.91 1.69 12.72
C ARG A 57 -14.80 1.18 14.15
N GLY A 58 -13.92 1.81 14.94
CA GLY A 58 -13.61 1.42 16.32
C GLY A 58 -12.37 0.53 16.43
N LYS A 59 -11.85 0.04 15.31
CA LYS A 59 -10.54 -0.62 15.20
C LYS A 59 -9.72 0.05 14.11
N TYR A 60 -8.41 -0.17 14.13
CA TYR A 60 -7.59 0.06 12.95
C TYR A 60 -8.02 -0.90 11.85
N VAL A 61 -8.06 -0.45 10.62
CA VAL A 61 -8.40 -1.27 9.45
C VAL A 61 -7.26 -1.21 8.45
N ILE A 62 -6.81 -2.37 7.97
CA ILE A 62 -5.98 -2.45 6.78
C ILE A 62 -6.90 -2.81 5.60
N LEU A 63 -7.05 -1.90 4.63
CA LEU A 63 -7.54 -2.29 3.31
C LEU A 63 -6.37 -2.90 2.56
N ASP A 64 -6.47 -4.18 2.24
CA ASP A 64 -5.46 -4.90 1.45
C ASP A 64 -6.02 -5.14 0.05
N PHE A 65 -5.59 -4.32 -0.90
CA PHE A 65 -5.95 -4.47 -2.32
C PHE A 65 -5.06 -5.54 -2.94
N TRP A 66 -5.65 -6.64 -3.34
CA TRP A 66 -4.95 -7.84 -3.79
C TRP A 66 -5.71 -8.56 -4.91
N GLY A 67 -5.20 -9.69 -5.37
CA GLY A 67 -5.88 -10.61 -6.27
C GLY A 67 -5.16 -11.95 -6.31
N SER A 68 -5.85 -13.03 -6.70
CA SER A 68 -5.27 -14.38 -6.81
C SER A 68 -4.12 -14.46 -7.81
N TRP A 69 -4.09 -13.57 -8.76
CA TRP A 69 -3.06 -13.44 -9.80
C TRP A 69 -1.81 -12.68 -9.32
N CYS A 70 -1.87 -12.05 -8.14
CA CYS A 70 -0.79 -11.20 -7.63
C CYS A 70 0.22 -12.02 -6.80
N VAL A 71 1.34 -12.39 -7.40
CA VAL A 71 2.39 -13.20 -6.76
C VAL A 71 2.92 -12.56 -5.48
N TRP A 72 3.13 -11.24 -5.48
CA TRP A 72 3.63 -10.52 -4.30
C TRP A 72 2.60 -10.47 -3.17
N CYS A 73 1.31 -10.36 -3.51
CA CYS A 73 0.23 -10.44 -2.53
C CYS A 73 0.25 -11.79 -1.81
N ILE A 74 0.33 -12.88 -2.59
CA ILE A 74 0.38 -14.25 -2.05
C ILE A 74 1.61 -14.47 -1.16
N ARG A 75 2.77 -13.96 -1.59
CA ARG A 75 4.02 -14.05 -0.79
C ARG A 75 3.94 -13.30 0.53
N GLY A 76 3.17 -12.20 0.61
CA GLY A 76 2.96 -11.42 1.84
C GLY A 76 2.01 -12.07 2.86
N LEU A 77 1.14 -13.01 2.43
CA LEU A 77 0.12 -13.61 3.29
C LEU A 77 0.64 -14.19 4.63
N PRO A 78 1.77 -14.90 4.69
CA PRO A 78 2.27 -15.42 5.97
C PRO A 78 2.52 -14.32 7.00
N ASN A 79 3.15 -13.22 6.59
CA ASN A 79 3.41 -12.07 7.45
C ASN A 79 2.10 -11.39 7.87
N MET A 80 1.18 -11.13 6.92
CA MET A 80 -0.11 -10.54 7.21
C MET A 80 -0.92 -11.38 8.21
N LYS A 81 -0.92 -12.71 8.09
CA LYS A 81 -1.58 -13.61 9.04
C LYS A 81 -0.99 -13.53 10.44
N ALA A 82 0.35 -13.49 10.55
CA ALA A 82 1.04 -13.36 11.83
C ALA A 82 0.66 -12.04 12.53
N TYR A 83 0.65 -10.94 11.79
CA TYR A 83 0.27 -9.62 12.32
C TYR A 83 -1.22 -9.52 12.65
N TYR A 84 -2.10 -10.10 11.82
CA TYR A 84 -3.52 -10.18 12.13
C TYR A 84 -3.78 -10.96 13.42
N ALA A 85 -3.15 -12.12 13.59
CA ALA A 85 -3.27 -12.91 14.81
C ALA A 85 -2.74 -12.17 16.05
N LYS A 86 -1.63 -11.41 15.90
CA LYS A 86 -1.02 -10.64 16.97
C LYS A 86 -1.90 -9.47 17.44
N TYR A 87 -2.60 -8.80 16.53
CA TYR A 87 -3.29 -7.54 16.79
C TYR A 87 -4.81 -7.58 16.57
N LYS A 88 -5.43 -8.76 16.44
CA LYS A 88 -6.86 -8.94 16.10
C LYS A 88 -7.84 -8.18 17.01
N ASP A 89 -7.45 -7.86 18.24
CA ASP A 89 -8.29 -7.11 19.17
C ASP A 89 -8.35 -5.62 18.82
N LYS A 90 -7.30 -5.09 18.20
CA LYS A 90 -7.16 -3.68 17.81
C LYS A 90 -7.23 -3.46 16.29
N LEU A 91 -7.03 -4.52 15.49
CA LEU A 91 -6.88 -4.49 14.05
C LEU A 91 -7.90 -5.38 13.36
N GLU A 92 -8.50 -4.88 12.29
CA GLU A 92 -9.20 -5.68 11.29
C GLU A 92 -8.50 -5.56 9.93
N ILE A 93 -8.59 -6.60 9.10
CA ILE A 93 -8.14 -6.55 7.71
C ILE A 93 -9.37 -6.76 6.81
N LEU A 94 -9.51 -5.91 5.83
CA LEU A 94 -10.46 -6.07 4.74
C LEU A 94 -9.70 -6.32 3.45
N GLY A 95 -9.64 -7.57 3.02
CA GLY A 95 -9.09 -7.96 1.72
C GLY A 95 -10.05 -7.53 0.62
N VAL A 96 -9.60 -6.59 -0.21
CA VAL A 96 -10.34 -6.10 -1.38
C VAL A 96 -9.79 -6.82 -2.60
N ASP A 97 -10.45 -7.91 -3.00
CA ASP A 97 -10.07 -8.65 -4.19
C ASP A 97 -10.33 -7.84 -5.45
N CYS A 98 -9.34 -7.72 -6.30
CA CYS A 98 -9.38 -6.88 -7.49
C CYS A 98 -9.26 -7.71 -8.77
N ASN A 99 -10.24 -7.54 -9.66
CA ASN A 99 -10.23 -8.10 -11.02
C ASN A 99 -10.27 -9.64 -11.13
N ASP A 100 -10.54 -10.37 -10.05
CA ASP A 100 -10.79 -11.80 -10.14
C ASP A 100 -12.25 -12.11 -10.54
N THR A 101 -12.46 -13.32 -11.07
CA THR A 101 -13.82 -13.88 -11.07
C THR A 101 -14.18 -14.32 -9.66
N GLU A 102 -15.47 -14.46 -9.39
CA GLU A 102 -15.92 -14.88 -8.06
C GLU A 102 -15.35 -16.26 -7.67
N GLU A 103 -15.27 -17.18 -8.62
CA GLU A 103 -14.72 -18.53 -8.41
C GLU A 103 -13.23 -18.49 -8.04
N ARG A 104 -12.45 -17.69 -8.75
CA ARG A 104 -11.00 -17.55 -8.49
C ARG A 104 -10.73 -16.91 -7.14
N TRP A 105 -11.45 -15.83 -6.82
CA TRP A 105 -11.37 -15.18 -5.52
C TRP A 105 -11.66 -16.14 -4.37
N ARG A 106 -12.83 -16.85 -4.44
CA ARG A 106 -13.23 -17.82 -3.41
C ARG A 106 -12.23 -18.97 -3.28
N ALA A 107 -11.75 -19.48 -4.41
CA ALA A 107 -10.74 -20.53 -4.43
C ALA A 107 -9.45 -20.07 -3.73
N ALA A 108 -8.94 -18.87 -4.04
CA ALA A 108 -7.73 -18.33 -3.44
C ALA A 108 -7.87 -18.07 -1.93
N VAL A 109 -9.00 -17.50 -1.49
CA VAL A 109 -9.26 -17.30 -0.05
C VAL A 109 -9.26 -18.65 0.70
N ASN A 110 -9.88 -19.68 0.13
CA ASN A 110 -9.92 -21.01 0.73
C ASN A 110 -8.56 -21.72 0.70
N GLU A 111 -7.89 -21.74 -0.46
CA GLU A 111 -6.57 -22.37 -0.67
C GLU A 111 -5.53 -21.81 0.30
N HIS A 112 -5.48 -20.48 0.39
CA HIS A 112 -4.55 -19.81 1.27
C HIS A 112 -5.06 -19.64 2.70
N GLN A 113 -6.26 -20.15 3.04
CA GLN A 113 -6.85 -20.07 4.39
C GLN A 113 -6.75 -18.65 4.99
N ILE A 114 -7.20 -17.66 4.24
CA ILE A 114 -7.09 -16.25 4.65
C ILE A 114 -8.16 -15.95 5.71
N PRO A 115 -7.79 -15.53 6.95
CA PRO A 115 -8.70 -15.55 8.10
C PRO A 115 -9.50 -14.27 8.33
N TRP A 116 -9.28 -13.22 7.53
CA TRP A 116 -9.93 -11.92 7.71
C TRP A 116 -11.12 -11.71 6.78
N LEU A 117 -11.74 -10.53 6.85
CA LEU A 117 -12.87 -10.15 6.02
C LEU A 117 -12.47 -9.94 4.56
N HIS A 118 -13.35 -10.29 3.65
CA HIS A 118 -13.11 -10.15 2.22
C HIS A 118 -14.30 -9.55 1.50
N VAL A 119 -14.00 -8.69 0.52
CA VAL A 119 -14.96 -8.18 -0.46
C VAL A 119 -14.39 -8.29 -1.87
N ARG A 120 -15.26 -8.41 -2.86
CA ARG A 120 -14.87 -8.50 -4.26
C ARG A 120 -15.11 -7.18 -4.99
N CYS A 121 -14.05 -6.62 -5.52
CA CYS A 121 -14.04 -5.45 -6.38
C CYS A 121 -13.85 -5.89 -7.84
N ASP A 122 -14.94 -6.15 -8.54
CA ASP A 122 -14.89 -6.52 -9.95
C ASP A 122 -14.35 -5.37 -10.84
N VAL A 123 -14.12 -5.66 -12.12
CA VAL A 123 -13.57 -4.69 -13.08
C VAL A 123 -14.39 -3.39 -13.15
N LYS A 124 -15.70 -3.47 -12.97
CA LYS A 124 -16.58 -2.29 -13.01
C LYS A 124 -16.42 -1.43 -11.74
N ALA A 125 -16.45 -2.07 -10.57
CA ALA A 125 -16.27 -1.40 -9.29
C ALA A 125 -14.85 -0.83 -9.15
N MET A 126 -13.84 -1.53 -9.71
CA MET A 126 -12.43 -1.13 -9.65
C MET A 126 -12.17 0.25 -10.25
N ARG A 127 -12.92 0.70 -11.25
CA ARG A 127 -12.76 2.06 -11.80
C ARG A 127 -12.94 3.12 -10.73
N GLY A 128 -14.02 3.06 -9.96
CA GLY A 128 -14.31 4.05 -8.93
C GLY A 128 -13.46 3.86 -7.67
N VAL A 129 -13.25 2.62 -7.24
CA VAL A 129 -12.46 2.31 -6.04
C VAL A 129 -10.97 2.60 -6.29
N GLY A 130 -10.45 2.18 -7.44
CA GLY A 130 -9.05 2.40 -7.81
C GLY A 130 -8.68 3.87 -7.94
N GLU A 131 -9.57 4.70 -8.50
CA GLU A 131 -9.39 6.15 -8.57
C GLU A 131 -9.39 6.80 -7.18
N LYS A 132 -10.37 6.47 -6.33
CA LYS A 132 -10.50 7.02 -4.98
C LYS A 132 -9.30 6.70 -4.10
N TYR A 133 -8.78 5.49 -4.21
CA TYR A 133 -7.61 5.03 -3.43
C TYR A 133 -6.28 5.17 -4.18
N ARG A 134 -6.31 5.73 -5.40
CA ARG A 134 -5.11 5.97 -6.24
C ARG A 134 -4.26 4.70 -6.40
N ILE A 135 -4.93 3.57 -6.67
CA ILE A 135 -4.25 2.27 -6.77
C ILE A 135 -3.36 2.26 -8.01
N SER A 136 -2.06 2.22 -7.81
CA SER A 136 -1.03 2.20 -8.87
C SER A 136 -0.34 0.85 -9.01
N GLY A 137 -0.52 -0.06 -8.07
CA GLY A 137 0.12 -1.39 -8.06
C GLY A 137 -0.45 -2.29 -6.98
N PHE A 138 0.00 -3.56 -6.95
CA PHE A 138 -0.45 -4.58 -6.01
C PHE A 138 0.73 -5.31 -5.36
N PRO A 139 0.61 -5.65 -4.05
CA PRO A 139 -0.47 -5.22 -3.15
C PRO A 139 -0.43 -3.72 -2.89
N THR A 140 -1.57 -3.11 -2.61
CA THR A 140 -1.65 -1.79 -1.98
C THR A 140 -2.34 -1.96 -0.63
N LYS A 141 -1.70 -1.49 0.43
CA LYS A 141 -2.21 -1.55 1.80
C LYS A 141 -2.50 -0.13 2.30
N VAL A 142 -3.74 0.13 2.71
CA VAL A 142 -4.15 1.41 3.28
C VAL A 142 -4.51 1.20 4.74
N ILE A 143 -3.78 1.85 5.63
CA ILE A 143 -4.07 1.81 7.08
C ILE A 143 -5.02 2.93 7.42
N ILE A 144 -6.11 2.59 8.10
CA ILE A 144 -7.18 3.49 8.51
C ILE A 144 -7.29 3.42 10.04
N ASP A 145 -7.41 4.56 10.69
CA ASP A 145 -7.59 4.65 12.14
C ASP A 145 -9.03 4.28 12.58
N PRO A 146 -9.29 4.12 13.89
CA PRO A 146 -10.62 3.81 14.41
C PRO A 146 -11.71 4.83 14.05
N ASP A 147 -11.34 6.08 13.76
CA ASP A 147 -12.26 7.15 13.36
C ASP A 147 -12.56 7.13 11.84
N GLY A 148 -11.83 6.30 11.09
CA GLY A 148 -12.00 6.15 9.65
C GLY A 148 -11.09 7.04 8.81
N LYS A 149 -10.04 7.62 9.38
CA LYS A 149 -9.06 8.45 8.66
C LYS A 149 -7.91 7.62 8.13
N VAL A 150 -7.42 7.96 6.94
CA VAL A 150 -6.24 7.32 6.37
C VAL A 150 -5.00 7.73 7.15
N VAL A 151 -4.27 6.75 7.66
CA VAL A 151 -3.01 6.93 8.40
C VAL A 151 -1.81 6.79 7.45
N LYS A 152 -1.83 5.76 6.61
CA LYS A 152 -0.71 5.45 5.71
C LYS A 152 -1.17 4.59 4.53
N THR A 153 -0.55 4.81 3.38
CA THR A 153 -0.68 3.93 2.21
C THR A 153 0.69 3.40 1.82
N VAL A 154 0.76 2.10 1.54
CA VAL A 154 1.99 1.42 1.10
C VAL A 154 1.68 0.61 -0.15
N VAL A 155 2.49 0.76 -1.19
CA VAL A 155 2.40 -0.02 -2.43
C VAL A 155 3.53 -1.04 -2.47
N GLY A 156 3.22 -2.28 -2.76
CA GLY A 156 4.16 -3.39 -2.75
C GLY A 156 4.27 -4.09 -1.38
N GLU A 157 5.15 -5.07 -1.32
CA GLU A 157 5.45 -5.81 -0.08
C GLU A 157 6.72 -5.24 0.53
N ASP A 158 6.56 -4.45 1.61
CA ASP A 158 7.64 -3.72 2.26
C ASP A 158 7.74 -4.14 3.74
N PRO A 159 8.89 -4.65 4.23
CA PRO A 159 9.10 -4.96 5.64
C PRO A 159 8.87 -3.78 6.58
N ALA A 160 9.11 -2.54 6.14
CA ALA A 160 8.87 -1.35 6.93
C ALA A 160 7.39 -1.14 7.27
N PHE A 161 6.46 -1.70 6.47
CA PHE A 161 5.04 -1.72 6.78
C PHE A 161 4.76 -2.42 8.11
N TYR A 162 5.39 -3.54 8.36
CA TYR A 162 5.18 -4.33 9.58
C TYR A 162 5.80 -3.67 10.80
N THR A 163 6.98 -3.05 10.64
CA THR A 163 7.60 -2.23 11.71
C THR A 163 6.69 -1.08 12.11
N PHE A 164 6.09 -0.39 11.12
CA PHE A 164 5.14 0.67 11.37
C PHE A 164 3.88 0.18 12.12
N LEU A 165 3.34 -1.00 11.76
CA LEU A 165 2.22 -1.59 12.48
C LEU A 165 2.57 -1.90 13.94
N ASP A 166 3.77 -2.39 14.21
CA ASP A 166 4.24 -2.63 15.58
C ASP A 166 4.34 -1.34 16.40
N GLU A 167 4.72 -0.23 15.79
CA GLU A 167 4.75 1.08 16.45
C GLU A 167 3.34 1.64 16.70
N LEU A 168 2.46 1.49 15.72
CA LEU A 168 1.10 2.03 15.77
C LEU A 168 0.19 1.29 16.75
N LEU A 169 0.34 -0.05 16.87
CA LEU A 169 -0.60 -0.92 17.58
C LEU A 169 -0.09 -1.40 18.96
N LYS A 170 1.05 -0.93 19.40
CA LYS A 170 1.61 -1.24 20.74
C LYS A 170 0.65 -0.94 21.88
#